data_0a27eca2191d0e8a52df9c96238e6497
#
_entry.id   0a27eca2191d0e8a52df9c96238e6497
#
_cell.length_a   1.000
_cell.length_b   1.000
_cell.length_c   1.000
_cell.angle_alpha   90.00
_cell.angle_beta   90.00
_cell.angle_gamma   90.00
#
_symmetry.space_group_name_H-M   'P 1'
#
loop_
_entity.id
_entity.type
_entity.pdbx_description
1 polymer ?
#
loop_
_entity_poly.entity_id
_entity_poly.type
_entity_poly.pdbx_seq_one_letter_code
_entity_poly.pdbx_strand_id
1 'polypeptide(L)'
;MKKSTILHSPTLESVLMVEKAIQKYSQECGKYQLWKKLPKQMMYQTFQIILDYLEKSGKIIIDKEGIIMWTYDPERIKKLIAKQLGKFKKSHNVYLIARKLP
;
A
#
# COMPACT_ATOMS: atom_id res chain seq x y z
N MET A 1 -2.95 13.57 28.45
CA MET A 1 -3.05 13.46 27.85
C MET A 1 -3.04 13.47 27.15
N LYS A 2 -3.33 13.56 27.04
CA LYS A 2 -3.46 13.57 26.36
C LYS A 2 -3.48 13.68 25.44
N LYS A 3 -3.54 13.93 25.15
CA LYS A 3 -3.60 14.14 24.28
C LYS A 3 -3.36 13.57 23.39
N SER A 4 -3.23 13.27 23.53
CA SER A 4 -2.93 12.87 22.63
C SER A 4 -3.25 12.12 21.87
N THR A 5 -3.29 11.75 21.95
CA THR A 5 -3.54 10.81 21.45
C THR A 5 -4.35 10.73 20.45
N ILE A 6 -4.92 10.76 20.74
CA ILE A 6 -5.86 10.87 20.18
C ILE A 6 -5.87 11.30 18.86
N LEU A 7 -5.41 12.26 18.67
CA LEU A 7 -5.38 12.94 17.50
C LEU A 7 -4.56 12.32 16.45
N HIS A 8 -3.81 11.31 16.83
CA HIS A 8 -2.80 10.80 15.96
C HIS A 8 -3.15 9.46 15.33
N SER A 9 -4.32 8.93 15.65
CA SER A 9 -4.75 7.71 15.00
C SER A 9 -5.19 7.98 13.58
N PRO A 10 -4.62 7.31 12.58
CA PRO A 10 -5.06 7.49 11.20
C PRO A 10 -6.50 7.03 11.03
N THR A 11 -7.25 7.75 10.21
CA THR A 11 -8.58 7.33 9.82
C THR A 11 -8.48 6.61 8.49
N LEU A 12 -9.52 5.82 8.17
CA LEU A 12 -9.55 5.16 6.88
C LEU A 12 -9.48 6.18 5.75
N GLU A 13 -10.17 7.29 5.91
CA GLU A 13 -10.14 8.35 4.91
C GLU A 13 -8.73 8.87 4.67
N SER A 14 -7.96 9.08 5.76
CA SER A 14 -6.58 9.53 5.67
C SER A 14 -5.72 8.50 4.96
N VAL A 15 -5.89 7.22 5.30
CA VAL A 15 -5.11 6.15 4.68
C VAL A 15 -5.38 6.11 3.19
N LEU A 16 -6.66 6.17 2.79
CA LEU A 16 -7.02 6.13 1.37
C LEU A 16 -6.47 7.34 0.61
N MET A 17 -6.47 8.50 1.25
CA MET A 17 -5.90 9.70 0.64
C MET A 17 -4.41 9.52 0.37
N VAL A 18 -3.69 8.99 1.35
CA VAL A 18 -2.26 8.75 1.20
C VAL A 18 -2.00 7.71 0.12
N GLU A 19 -2.80 6.64 0.09
CA GLU A 19 -2.65 5.61 -0.95
C GLU A 19 -2.80 6.21 -2.35
N LYS A 20 -3.79 7.05 -2.54
CA LYS A 20 -4.01 7.69 -3.84
C LYS A 20 -2.85 8.58 -4.22
N ALA A 21 -2.33 9.33 -3.25
CA ALA A 21 -1.19 10.21 -3.51
C ALA A 21 0.04 9.40 -3.90
N ILE A 22 0.28 8.29 -3.21
CA ILE A 22 1.42 7.43 -3.53
C ILE A 22 1.29 6.87 -4.93
N GLN A 23 0.09 6.43 -5.32
CA GLN A 23 -0.13 5.91 -6.66
C GLN A 23 0.14 6.97 -7.72
N LYS A 24 -0.27 8.21 -7.45
CA LYS A 24 -0.09 9.30 -8.39
C LYS A 24 1.37 9.69 -8.57
N TYR A 25 2.12 9.70 -7.46
CA TYR A 25 3.51 10.16 -7.46
C TYR A 25 4.52 9.04 -7.24
N SER A 26 4.12 7.82 -7.54
CA SER A 26 5.00 6.67 -7.33
C SER A 26 6.33 6.86 -8.04
N GLN A 27 7.41 6.55 -7.35
CA GLN A 27 8.78 6.67 -7.84
C GLN A 27 9.26 8.11 -8.06
N GLU A 28 8.44 9.09 -7.71
CA GLU A 28 8.80 10.49 -7.93
C GLU A 28 9.15 11.25 -6.65
N CYS A 29 8.66 10.79 -5.52
CA CYS A 29 8.77 11.56 -4.29
C CYS A 29 9.30 10.75 -3.13
N GLY A 30 10.07 11.42 -2.27
CA GLY A 30 10.40 10.93 -0.96
C GLY A 30 9.26 11.23 0.00
N LYS A 31 9.43 10.82 1.26
CA LYS A 31 8.40 10.97 2.27
C LYS A 31 7.93 12.41 2.45
N TYR A 32 8.88 13.29 2.67
CA TYR A 32 8.54 14.68 2.95
C TYR A 32 7.88 15.37 1.77
N GLN A 33 8.40 15.11 0.58
CA GLN A 33 7.85 15.69 -0.64
C GLN A 33 6.42 15.23 -0.87
N LEU A 34 6.17 13.93 -0.67
CA LEU A 34 4.83 13.39 -0.84
C LEU A 34 3.88 13.97 0.18
N TRP A 35 4.33 14.08 1.44
CA TRP A 35 3.52 14.66 2.49
C TRP A 35 3.05 16.07 2.11
N LYS A 36 3.94 16.85 1.53
CA LYS A 36 3.60 18.21 1.12
C LYS A 36 2.62 18.25 -0.06
N LYS A 37 2.57 17.20 -0.85
CA LYS A 37 1.68 17.14 -2.00
C LYS A 37 0.30 16.58 -1.69
N LEU A 38 0.05 16.21 -0.46
CA LEU A 38 -1.26 15.68 -0.09
C LEU A 38 -2.35 16.72 -0.29
N PRO A 39 -3.53 16.31 -0.81
CA PRO A 39 -4.63 17.25 -1.01
C PRO A 39 -5.10 17.88 0.29
N LYS A 40 -5.02 17.15 1.39
CA LYS A 40 -5.39 17.62 2.69
C LYS A 40 -4.24 17.35 3.64
N GLN A 41 -3.79 18.39 4.32
CA GLN A 41 -2.65 18.26 5.22
C GLN A 41 -3.00 17.45 6.45
N MET A 42 -2.03 16.71 6.92
CA MET A 42 -2.13 15.97 8.18
C MET A 42 -0.80 16.11 8.89
N MET A 43 -0.77 15.74 10.16
CA MET A 43 0.47 15.77 10.90
C MET A 43 1.46 14.79 10.27
N TYR A 44 2.71 15.19 10.23
CA TYR A 44 3.74 14.35 9.64
C TYR A 44 3.85 13.00 10.35
N GLN A 45 3.68 13.01 11.67
CA GLN A 45 3.71 11.77 12.45
C GLN A 45 2.61 10.81 12.03
N THR A 46 1.41 11.33 11.78
CA THR A 46 0.31 10.51 11.32
C THR A 46 0.62 9.95 9.93
N PHE A 47 1.19 10.76 9.07
CA PHE A 47 1.60 10.34 7.75
C PHE A 47 2.63 9.20 7.83
N GLN A 48 3.60 9.31 8.74
CA GLN A 48 4.61 8.27 8.91
C GLN A 48 3.99 6.95 9.39
N ILE A 49 3.00 7.03 10.27
CA ILE A 49 2.30 5.83 10.74
C ILE A 49 1.60 5.14 9.58
N ILE A 50 0.97 5.92 8.72
CA ILE A 50 0.30 5.37 7.54
C ILE A 50 1.31 4.71 6.60
N LEU A 51 2.44 5.37 6.34
CA LEU A 51 3.47 4.79 5.49
C LEU A 51 4.01 3.48 6.05
N ASP A 52 4.24 3.46 7.37
CA ASP A 52 4.74 2.25 8.01
C ASP A 52 3.75 1.10 7.84
N TYR A 53 2.47 1.39 8.02
CA TYR A 53 1.43 0.41 7.83
C TYR A 53 1.39 -0.11 6.39
N LEU A 54 1.48 0.80 5.42
CA LEU A 54 1.43 0.41 4.02
C LEU A 54 2.66 -0.40 3.61
N GLU A 55 3.82 -0.04 4.15
CA GLU A 55 5.04 -0.78 3.86
C GLU A 55 4.96 -2.19 4.43
N LYS A 56 4.51 -2.31 5.67
CA LYS A 56 4.39 -3.61 6.32
C LYS A 56 3.33 -4.50 5.67
N SER A 57 2.32 -3.89 5.09
CA SER A 57 1.28 -4.64 4.41
C SER A 57 1.67 -5.00 2.96
N GLY A 58 2.84 -4.55 2.51
CA GLY A 58 3.34 -4.91 1.19
C GLY A 58 2.79 -4.07 0.06
N LYS A 59 2.10 -2.98 0.36
CA LYS A 59 1.54 -2.12 -0.69
C LYS A 59 2.53 -1.14 -1.27
N ILE A 60 3.56 -0.80 -0.51
CA ILE A 60 4.59 0.14 -0.97
C ILE A 60 5.97 -0.38 -0.60
N ILE A 61 6.96 0.15 -1.31
CA ILE A 61 8.37 -0.08 -0.99
C ILE A 61 9.01 1.30 -0.89
N ILE A 62 9.86 1.49 0.10
CA ILE A 62 10.63 2.70 0.25
C ILE A 62 12.08 2.32 0.01
N ASP A 63 12.71 2.89 -1.02
CA ASP A 63 14.07 2.50 -1.38
C ASP A 63 15.12 3.16 -0.48
N LYS A 64 16.38 2.91 -0.77
CA LYS A 64 17.48 3.42 0.04
C LYS A 64 17.53 4.94 0.08
N GLU A 65 17.05 5.57 -0.97
CA GLU A 65 17.04 7.02 -1.07
C GLU A 65 15.78 7.63 -0.48
N GLY A 66 14.89 6.78 0.04
CA GLY A 66 13.65 7.25 0.64
C GLY A 66 12.52 7.48 -0.34
N ILE A 67 12.71 7.09 -1.61
CA ILE A 67 11.67 7.25 -2.61
C ILE A 67 10.61 6.18 -2.43
N ILE A 68 9.36 6.61 -2.46
CA ILE A 68 8.22 5.72 -2.22
C ILE A 68 7.70 5.18 -3.54
N MET A 69 7.53 3.86 -3.61
CA MET A 69 6.99 3.21 -4.80
C MET A 69 5.76 2.41 -4.44
N TRP A 70 4.70 2.59 -5.25
CA TRP A 70 3.48 1.81 -5.08
C TRP A 70 3.66 0.47 -5.75
N THR A 71 3.55 -0.61 -4.97
CA THR A 71 3.80 -1.95 -5.49
C THR A 71 2.55 -2.83 -5.52
N TYR A 72 1.49 -2.42 -4.86
CA TYR A 72 0.27 -3.21 -4.85
C TYR A 72 -0.55 -2.96 -6.11
N ASP A 73 -0.70 -3.98 -6.91
CA ASP A 73 -1.46 -3.89 -8.16
C ASP A 73 -2.35 -5.13 -8.24
N PRO A 74 -3.63 -4.99 -7.90
CA PRO A 74 -4.54 -6.12 -7.90
C PRO A 74 -4.66 -6.79 -9.26
N GLU A 75 -4.65 -6.02 -10.33
CA GLU A 75 -4.76 -6.58 -11.67
C GLU A 75 -3.53 -7.42 -12.02
N ARG A 76 -2.35 -6.90 -11.69
CA ARG A 76 -1.12 -7.62 -11.93
C ARG A 76 -1.07 -8.89 -11.10
N ILE A 77 -1.50 -8.80 -9.85
CA ILE A 77 -1.53 -9.96 -8.96
C ILE A 77 -2.47 -11.01 -9.50
N LYS A 78 -3.64 -10.60 -9.97
CA LYS A 78 -4.60 -11.52 -10.57
C LYS A 78 -4.01 -12.22 -11.80
N LYS A 79 -3.29 -11.47 -12.62
CA LYS A 79 -2.66 -12.04 -13.82
C LYS A 79 -1.58 -13.05 -13.44
N LEU A 80 -0.79 -12.73 -12.40
CA LEU A 80 0.26 -13.64 -11.94
C LEU A 80 -0.34 -14.93 -11.38
N ILE A 81 -1.42 -14.81 -10.62
CA ILE A 81 -2.10 -15.98 -10.07
C ILE A 81 -2.68 -16.83 -11.18
N ALA A 82 -3.33 -16.21 -12.16
CA ALA A 82 -3.89 -16.92 -13.28
C ALA A 82 -2.82 -17.67 -14.06
N LYS A 83 -1.65 -17.03 -14.23
CA LYS A 83 -0.54 -17.65 -14.92
C LYS A 83 -0.02 -18.86 -14.16
N GLN A 84 0.10 -18.74 -12.83
CA GLN A 84 0.54 -19.84 -12.00
C GLN A 84 -0.47 -20.99 -12.03
N LEU A 85 -1.74 -20.66 -11.93
CA LEU A 85 -2.79 -21.67 -11.99
C LEU A 85 -2.81 -22.36 -13.35
N GLY A 86 -2.52 -21.62 -14.41
CA GLY A 86 -2.44 -22.19 -15.74
C GLY A 86 -1.39 -23.27 -15.88
N LYS A 87 -0.31 -23.16 -15.10
CA LYS A 87 0.74 -24.18 -15.10
C LYS A 87 0.29 -25.48 -14.48
N PHE A 88 -0.73 -25.42 -13.63
CA PHE A 88 -1.23 -26.57 -12.90
C PHE A 88 -2.64 -26.97 -13.31
N LYS A 89 -3.09 -26.53 -14.47
CA LYS A 89 -4.47 -26.72 -14.86
C LYS A 89 -4.90 -28.18 -15.00
N LYS A 90 -3.96 -29.09 -15.06
CA LYS A 90 -4.26 -30.51 -15.11
C LYS A 90 -4.38 -31.13 -13.73
N SER A 91 -4.13 -30.35 -12.69
CA SER A 91 -4.18 -30.80 -11.31
C SER A 91 -5.51 -30.40 -10.67
N HIS A 92 -6.11 -31.33 -9.97
CA HIS A 92 -7.34 -31.02 -9.24
C HIS A 92 -7.11 -30.00 -8.14
N ASN A 93 -5.90 -29.89 -7.68
CA ASN A 93 -5.56 -28.96 -6.62
C ASN A 93 -5.67 -27.50 -7.03
N VAL A 94 -5.73 -27.24 -8.33
CA VAL A 94 -5.88 -25.89 -8.84
C VAL A 94 -7.11 -25.21 -8.24
N TYR A 95 -8.23 -25.92 -8.19
CA TYR A 95 -9.45 -25.33 -7.66
C TYR A 95 -9.38 -25.10 -6.17
N LEU A 96 -8.72 -25.99 -5.44
CA LEU A 96 -8.55 -25.81 -4.01
C LEU A 96 -7.69 -24.61 -3.71
N ILE A 97 -6.61 -24.44 -4.47
CA ILE A 97 -5.73 -23.30 -4.31
C ILE A 97 -6.47 -22.01 -4.62
N ALA A 98 -7.24 -21.97 -5.68
CA ALA A 98 -7.99 -20.80 -6.09
C ALA A 98 -9.00 -20.38 -5.01
N ARG A 99 -9.62 -21.34 -4.34
CA ARG A 99 -10.58 -21.05 -3.28
C ARG A 99 -9.95 -20.44 -2.05
N LYS A 100 -8.68 -20.73 -1.82
CA LYS A 100 -7.98 -20.22 -0.65
C LYS A 100 -7.40 -18.84 -0.86
N LEU A 101 -7.36 -18.40 -2.11
CA LEU A 101 -6.83 -17.07 -2.41
C LEU A 101 -7.88 -16.02 -2.06
N PRO A 102 -7.46 -14.91 -1.45
CA PRO A 102 -8.40 -13.84 -1.08
C PRO A 102 -8.97 -13.12 -2.28
#